data_6608b6b869de4a91d2006ab2faa4097f
#
_entry.id   6608b6b869de4a91d2006ab2faa4097f
#
_cell.length_a   1.000
_cell.length_b   1.000
_cell.length_c   1.000
_cell.angle_alpha   90.00
_cell.angle_beta   90.00
_cell.angle_gamma   90.00
#
_symmetry.space_group_name_H-M   'P 1'
#
loop_
_entity.id
_entity.type
_entity.pdbx_description
1 polymer ?
#
loop_
_entity_poly.entity_id
_entity_poly.type
_entity_poly.pdbx_seq_one_letter_code
_entity_poly.pdbx_strand_id
1 'polypeptide(L)'
;LVDTTLNDGFTSNSDKENYVKKTKIYHLGIEAVRKFIKEYQVDCDWNECGKYFASSKEQDETKAQSFSKLLNSLGFKNKILFNKELTEKLGTPFYKIGVFTSGGILLNPGKLARAMVDTLPDNVKVYENSQINGWKKINNKIECFTKKNKITTKKIIFCTNGFLKSLKVKKNYSFPITLTASLTRKLTDKEFKDIGSPKEWGVLPIRPMGATIRMTKDRRILIRNTAELRNPFSMNRNELNKRVAIHKKGIKKRFKQLPDNLIESSWSGIVCRSGNSSQIFEKIDDNIFSAGCYNGSGIGVGTLFGEQIALMASNQQSNEIEVIQQRKKPNWLPPQPFLNLGIYTRLAYERIKAQTEI
;
A
#
# COMPACT_ATOMS: atom_id res chain seq x y z
N LEU A 1 -5.19 4.93 0.65
CA LEU A 1 -5.31 4.94 2.10
C LEU A 1 -3.93 4.85 2.71
N VAL A 2 -3.56 5.82 3.48
CA VAL A 2 -2.35 5.86 4.30
C VAL A 2 -2.77 5.67 5.75
N ASP A 3 -1.93 5.05 6.57
CA ASP A 3 -2.40 4.56 7.86
C ASP A 3 -1.30 4.48 8.90
N THR A 4 -1.65 4.77 10.14
CA THR A 4 -0.76 4.63 11.30
C THR A 4 -0.75 3.23 11.89
N THR A 5 -1.71 2.38 11.54
CA THR A 5 -1.81 1.01 12.04
C THR A 5 -1.54 -0.02 10.96
N LEU A 6 -0.95 -1.15 11.34
CA LEU A 6 -0.64 -2.23 10.43
C LEU A 6 -1.87 -3.08 10.11
N ASN A 7 -1.99 -3.51 8.87
CA ASN A 7 -3.09 -4.36 8.41
C ASN A 7 -2.99 -5.81 8.90
N ASP A 8 -1.85 -6.21 9.42
CA ASP A 8 -1.51 -7.56 9.90
C ASP A 8 -1.72 -7.71 11.40
N GLY A 9 -2.35 -6.74 12.07
CA GLY A 9 -2.61 -6.73 13.51
C GLY A 9 -3.45 -7.90 14.05
N PHE A 10 -4.03 -8.70 13.16
CA PHE A 10 -4.79 -9.89 13.54
C PHE A 10 -3.92 -11.17 13.69
N THR A 11 -2.64 -11.14 13.36
CA THR A 11 -1.89 -12.37 13.13
C THR A 11 -1.06 -12.86 14.29
N SER A 12 -0.67 -12.06 15.24
CA SER A 12 -0.04 -12.58 16.49
C SER A 12 0.30 -11.51 17.50
N ASN A 13 0.14 -11.84 18.77
CA ASN A 13 0.70 -11.09 19.90
C ASN A 13 2.24 -11.27 20.03
N SER A 14 2.86 -12.09 19.21
CA SER A 14 4.23 -12.58 19.41
C SER A 14 5.32 -11.56 19.10
N ASP A 15 4.96 -10.39 18.53
CA ASP A 15 5.96 -9.35 18.19
C ASP A 15 5.44 -7.92 18.43
N LYS A 16 4.86 -7.70 19.61
CA LYS A 16 4.32 -6.39 20.01
C LYS A 16 5.36 -5.28 19.87
N GLU A 17 6.60 -5.52 20.27
CA GLU A 17 7.66 -4.52 20.18
C GLU A 17 7.94 -4.09 18.74
N ASN A 18 8.07 -5.07 17.83
CA ASN A 18 8.28 -4.77 16.42
C ASN A 18 7.05 -4.10 15.79
N TYR A 19 5.85 -4.45 16.24
CA TYR A 19 4.62 -3.77 15.84
C TYR A 19 4.65 -2.28 16.22
N VAL A 20 5.04 -1.97 17.46
CA VAL A 20 5.20 -0.59 17.95
C VAL A 20 6.21 0.18 17.09
N LYS A 21 7.39 -0.40 16.82
CA LYS A 21 8.42 0.22 15.98
C LYS A 21 7.91 0.50 14.56
N LYS A 22 7.21 -0.45 13.96
CA LYS A 22 6.59 -0.26 12.64
C LYS A 22 5.53 0.84 12.66
N THR A 23 4.65 0.85 13.66
CA THR A 23 3.60 1.86 13.80
C THR A 23 4.19 3.27 13.91
N LYS A 24 5.32 3.43 14.64
CA LYS A 24 6.04 4.71 14.70
C LYS A 24 6.53 5.16 13.33
N ILE A 25 7.07 4.25 12.52
CA ILE A 25 7.48 4.54 11.12
C ILE A 25 6.30 4.96 10.25
N TYR A 26 5.14 4.30 10.40
CA TYR A 26 3.94 4.68 9.65
C TYR A 26 3.44 6.05 10.04
N HIS A 27 3.48 6.38 11.34
CA HIS A 27 3.14 7.71 11.82
C HIS A 27 4.08 8.78 11.25
N LEU A 28 5.39 8.59 11.35
CA LEU A 28 6.39 9.48 10.75
C LEU A 28 6.20 9.62 9.22
N GLY A 29 5.81 8.55 8.56
CA GLY A 29 5.49 8.59 7.12
C GLY A 29 4.29 9.47 6.80
N ILE A 30 3.26 9.46 7.64
CA ILE A 30 2.11 10.37 7.49
C ILE A 30 2.54 11.82 7.73
N GLU A 31 3.34 12.06 8.76
CA GLU A 31 3.86 13.41 9.05
C GLU A 31 4.74 13.93 7.91
N ALA A 32 5.57 13.10 7.30
CA ALA A 32 6.37 13.48 6.14
C ALA A 32 5.48 13.93 4.96
N VAL A 33 4.41 13.20 4.65
CA VAL A 33 3.44 13.60 3.62
C VAL A 33 2.71 14.89 4.01
N ARG A 34 2.25 15.00 5.28
CA ARG A 34 1.54 16.20 5.78
C ARG A 34 2.43 17.45 5.69
N LYS A 35 3.71 17.33 6.08
CA LYS A 35 4.72 18.39 5.96
C LYS A 35 4.86 18.84 4.51
N PHE A 36 5.05 17.89 3.58
CA PHE A 36 5.16 18.17 2.15
C PHE A 36 3.93 18.90 1.61
N ILE A 37 2.72 18.39 1.91
CA ILE A 37 1.46 19.01 1.46
C ILE A 37 1.34 20.44 1.97
N LYS A 38 1.70 20.69 3.24
CA LYS A 38 1.63 22.04 3.84
C LYS A 38 2.67 22.98 3.24
N GLU A 39 3.89 22.51 3.05
CA GLU A 39 5.02 23.30 2.54
C GLU A 39 4.77 23.76 1.10
N TYR A 40 4.29 22.87 0.24
CA TYR A 40 4.07 23.13 -1.18
C TYR A 40 2.60 23.42 -1.53
N GLN A 41 1.71 23.53 -0.55
CA GLN A 41 0.27 23.82 -0.72
C GLN A 41 -0.43 22.85 -1.70
N VAL A 42 -0.13 21.56 -1.61
CA VAL A 42 -0.57 20.53 -2.55
C VAL A 42 -2.02 20.14 -2.31
N ASP A 43 -2.89 20.30 -3.32
CA ASP A 43 -4.21 19.65 -3.34
C ASP A 43 -4.10 18.21 -3.84
N CYS A 44 -4.13 17.27 -2.93
CA CYS A 44 -4.17 15.83 -3.23
C CYS A 44 -5.39 15.12 -2.63
N ASP A 45 -6.49 15.83 -2.44
CA ASP A 45 -7.73 15.32 -1.80
C ASP A 45 -7.46 14.71 -0.41
N TRP A 46 -6.59 15.35 0.37
CA TRP A 46 -6.23 14.90 1.73
C TRP A 46 -7.44 14.93 2.66
N ASN A 47 -7.78 13.79 3.26
CA ASN A 47 -8.88 13.67 4.21
C ASN A 47 -8.55 12.68 5.33
N GLU A 48 -8.51 13.16 6.57
CA GLU A 48 -8.27 12.38 7.78
C GLU A 48 -9.55 11.70 8.29
N CYS A 49 -10.23 11.00 7.40
CA CYS A 49 -11.54 10.39 7.68
C CYS A 49 -11.49 9.11 8.53
N GLY A 50 -10.30 8.66 8.93
CA GLY A 50 -10.13 7.36 9.56
C GLY A 50 -10.24 6.20 8.57
N LYS A 51 -10.32 4.97 9.10
CA LYS A 51 -10.51 3.76 8.31
C LYS A 51 -11.32 2.73 9.05
N TYR A 52 -11.88 1.80 8.29
CA TYR A 52 -12.61 0.64 8.81
C TYR A 52 -11.83 -0.65 8.48
N PHE A 53 -11.67 -1.51 9.47
CA PHE A 53 -11.43 -2.94 9.25
C PHE A 53 -12.77 -3.64 9.40
N ALA A 54 -13.28 -4.24 8.34
CA ALA A 54 -14.63 -4.79 8.39
C ALA A 54 -14.74 -6.17 7.74
N SER A 55 -15.74 -6.93 8.17
CA SER A 55 -16.10 -8.23 7.64
C SER A 55 -17.61 -8.34 7.42
N SER A 56 -17.98 -9.10 6.39
CA SER A 56 -19.35 -9.52 6.13
C SER A 56 -19.80 -10.71 7.01
N LYS A 57 -18.93 -11.22 7.86
CA LYS A 57 -19.15 -12.39 8.71
C LYS A 57 -19.18 -12.00 10.19
N GLU A 58 -20.26 -12.33 10.88
CA GLU A 58 -20.41 -12.13 12.32
C GLU A 58 -19.36 -12.92 13.12
N GLN A 59 -19.00 -14.11 12.67
CA GLN A 59 -17.97 -14.95 13.28
C GLN A 59 -16.56 -14.31 13.34
N ASP A 60 -16.32 -13.20 12.63
CA ASP A 60 -15.06 -12.45 12.73
C ASP A 60 -15.05 -11.45 13.90
N GLU A 61 -16.09 -11.45 14.75
CA GLU A 61 -16.19 -10.58 15.93
C GLU A 61 -15.00 -10.77 16.89
N THR A 62 -14.60 -11.99 17.16
CA THR A 62 -13.44 -12.29 18.01
C THR A 62 -12.17 -11.64 17.50
N LYS A 63 -11.97 -11.61 16.17
CA LYS A 63 -10.83 -10.92 15.54
C LYS A 63 -10.94 -9.41 15.69
N ALA A 64 -12.12 -8.85 15.47
CA ALA A 64 -12.36 -7.43 15.65
C ALA A 64 -12.09 -6.99 17.09
N GLN A 65 -12.59 -7.73 18.08
CA GLN A 65 -12.34 -7.50 19.50
C GLN A 65 -10.84 -7.59 19.84
N SER A 66 -10.14 -8.61 19.34
CA SER A 66 -8.69 -8.79 19.57
C SER A 66 -7.89 -7.63 18.99
N PHE A 67 -8.27 -7.16 17.81
CA PHE A 67 -7.64 -6.00 17.19
C PHE A 67 -7.93 -4.70 17.95
N SER A 68 -9.16 -4.49 18.38
CA SER A 68 -9.54 -3.35 19.22
C SER A 68 -8.76 -3.33 20.54
N LYS A 69 -8.61 -4.47 21.22
CA LYS A 69 -7.78 -4.59 22.43
C LYS A 69 -6.31 -4.24 22.16
N LEU A 70 -5.75 -4.70 21.04
CA LEU A 70 -4.39 -4.35 20.63
C LEU A 70 -4.27 -2.83 20.42
N LEU A 71 -5.18 -2.21 19.68
CA LEU A 71 -5.19 -0.77 19.44
C LEU A 71 -5.26 0.03 20.74
N ASN A 72 -6.14 -0.36 21.67
CA ASN A 72 -6.24 0.26 23.00
C ASN A 72 -4.92 0.13 23.79
N SER A 73 -4.28 -1.03 23.75
CA SER A 73 -2.97 -1.24 24.42
C SER A 73 -1.83 -0.40 23.84
N LEU A 74 -2.03 0.20 22.68
CA LEU A 74 -1.09 1.09 21.98
C LEU A 74 -1.53 2.55 22.00
N GLY A 75 -2.63 2.87 22.70
CA GLY A 75 -3.14 4.23 22.81
C GLY A 75 -3.93 4.74 21.58
N PHE A 76 -4.27 3.86 20.62
CA PHE A 76 -5.04 4.25 19.43
C PHE A 76 -6.55 4.29 19.74
N LYS A 77 -7.17 5.44 19.46
CA LYS A 77 -8.63 5.57 19.51
C LYS A 77 -9.29 4.69 18.46
N ASN A 78 -10.19 3.83 18.90
CA ASN A 78 -10.92 2.94 18.00
C ASN A 78 -12.33 2.65 18.56
N LYS A 79 -13.22 2.15 17.69
CA LYS A 79 -14.58 1.76 18.03
C LYS A 79 -14.97 0.51 17.24
N ILE A 80 -15.53 -0.49 17.90
CA ILE A 80 -16.19 -1.62 17.23
C ILE A 80 -17.59 -1.15 16.81
N LEU A 81 -17.95 -1.44 15.57
CA LEU A 81 -19.22 -1.07 14.95
C LEU A 81 -19.89 -2.33 14.38
N PHE A 82 -21.22 -2.35 14.46
CA PHE A 82 -22.04 -3.46 14.02
C PHE A 82 -23.02 -3.05 12.92
N ASN A 83 -23.57 -4.01 12.22
CA ASN A 83 -24.59 -3.94 11.18
C ASN A 83 -25.16 -2.54 10.86
N LYS A 84 -26.03 -2.00 11.73
CA LYS A 84 -26.77 -0.73 11.51
C LYS A 84 -25.82 0.46 11.41
N GLU A 85 -24.89 0.59 12.36
CA GLU A 85 -23.92 1.69 12.37
C GLU A 85 -22.99 1.65 11.14
N LEU A 86 -22.55 0.43 10.73
CA LEU A 86 -21.75 0.27 9.52
C LEU A 86 -22.53 0.63 8.26
N THR A 87 -23.82 0.25 8.20
CA THR A 87 -24.69 0.57 7.07
C THR A 87 -24.85 2.08 6.90
N GLU A 88 -25.11 2.78 7.99
CA GLU A 88 -25.22 4.25 8.01
C GLU A 88 -23.92 4.95 7.58
N LYS A 89 -22.76 4.43 8.02
CA LYS A 89 -21.46 5.03 7.72
C LYS A 89 -20.97 4.73 6.30
N LEU A 90 -21.20 3.51 5.81
CA LEU A 90 -20.62 3.00 4.59
C LEU A 90 -21.59 2.97 3.39
N GLY A 91 -22.89 3.19 3.63
CA GLY A 91 -23.92 3.14 2.60
C GLY A 91 -24.22 1.72 2.10
N THR A 92 -23.89 0.69 2.89
CA THR A 92 -24.07 -0.71 2.49
C THR A 92 -24.31 -1.61 3.69
N PRO A 93 -25.30 -2.53 3.65
CA PRO A 93 -25.56 -3.51 4.70
C PRO A 93 -24.65 -4.75 4.62
N PHE A 94 -23.67 -4.74 3.72
CA PHE A 94 -22.79 -5.87 3.47
C PHE A 94 -21.94 -6.25 4.69
N TYR A 95 -21.43 -5.26 5.42
CA TYR A 95 -20.54 -5.48 6.55
C TYR A 95 -21.32 -5.72 7.83
N LYS A 96 -20.98 -6.79 8.56
CA LYS A 96 -21.65 -7.19 9.82
C LYS A 96 -20.92 -6.71 11.06
N ILE A 97 -19.59 -6.65 10.98
CA ILE A 97 -18.71 -6.19 12.05
C ILE A 97 -17.55 -5.39 11.48
N GLY A 98 -17.10 -4.39 12.21
CA GLY A 98 -15.90 -3.62 11.84
C GLY A 98 -15.29 -2.90 13.03
N VAL A 99 -14.01 -2.56 12.90
CA VAL A 99 -13.27 -1.69 13.81
C VAL A 99 -12.95 -0.40 13.08
N PHE A 100 -13.46 0.70 13.55
CA PHE A 100 -13.07 2.03 13.10
C PHE A 100 -11.83 2.50 13.85
N THR A 101 -10.84 3.09 13.15
CA THR A 101 -9.69 3.76 13.75
C THR A 101 -9.49 5.15 13.12
N SER A 102 -9.10 6.13 13.93
CA SER A 102 -8.92 7.52 13.48
C SER A 102 -7.62 7.76 12.68
N GLY A 103 -6.69 6.81 12.68
CA GLY A 103 -5.37 7.00 12.03
C GLY A 103 -5.33 6.77 10.52
N GLY A 104 -6.46 6.58 9.86
CA GLY A 104 -6.55 6.37 8.42
C GLY A 104 -6.76 7.66 7.64
N ILE A 105 -6.04 7.83 6.54
CA ILE A 105 -6.12 9.01 5.69
C ILE A 105 -6.39 8.60 4.25
N LEU A 106 -7.38 9.20 3.63
CA LEU A 106 -7.61 9.10 2.20
C LEU A 106 -6.89 10.24 1.47
N LEU A 107 -6.35 9.95 0.33
CA LEU A 107 -5.78 10.94 -0.59
C LEU A 107 -5.73 10.38 -2.01
N ASN A 108 -5.53 11.25 -2.97
CA ASN A 108 -5.27 10.89 -4.37
C ASN A 108 -3.75 10.72 -4.58
N PRO A 109 -3.26 9.49 -4.70
CA PRO A 109 -1.82 9.24 -4.83
C PRO A 109 -1.24 9.76 -6.15
N GLY A 110 -2.06 9.86 -7.20
CA GLY A 110 -1.64 10.39 -8.49
C GLY A 110 -1.37 11.90 -8.42
N LYS A 111 -2.27 12.66 -7.78
CA LYS A 111 -2.07 14.11 -7.53
C LYS A 111 -0.82 14.32 -6.67
N LEU A 112 -0.66 13.57 -5.58
CA LEU A 112 0.50 13.70 -4.70
C LEU A 112 1.81 13.41 -5.43
N ALA A 113 1.90 12.29 -6.16
CA ALA A 113 3.11 11.92 -6.89
C ALA A 113 3.47 12.95 -7.97
N ARG A 114 2.49 13.51 -8.67
CA ARG A 114 2.72 14.58 -9.65
C ARG A 114 3.22 15.84 -8.98
N ALA A 115 2.60 16.28 -7.89
CA ALA A 115 3.06 17.44 -7.14
C ALA A 115 4.50 17.27 -6.64
N MET A 116 4.91 16.07 -6.23
CA MET A 116 6.30 15.79 -5.85
C MET A 116 7.28 15.97 -7.00
N VAL A 117 6.87 15.73 -8.25
CA VAL A 117 7.70 15.99 -9.43
C VAL A 117 7.69 17.47 -9.79
N ASP A 118 6.53 18.11 -9.74
CA ASP A 118 6.35 19.52 -10.12
C ASP A 118 7.06 20.50 -9.16
N THR A 119 7.33 20.06 -7.93
CA THR A 119 8.02 20.85 -6.89
C THR A 119 9.53 20.52 -6.76
N LEU A 120 10.10 19.75 -7.69
CA LEU A 120 11.52 19.45 -7.66
C LEU A 120 12.36 20.72 -7.90
N PRO A 121 13.46 20.92 -7.18
CA PRO A 121 14.34 22.07 -7.40
C PRO A 121 15.10 21.94 -8.73
N ASP A 122 15.55 23.05 -9.30
CA ASP A 122 16.18 23.13 -10.63
C ASP A 122 17.41 22.24 -10.83
N ASN A 123 18.12 21.93 -9.75
CA ASN A 123 19.27 21.03 -9.77
C ASN A 123 18.90 19.55 -9.85
N VAL A 124 17.63 19.18 -9.76
CA VAL A 124 17.14 17.80 -9.90
C VAL A 124 16.55 17.60 -11.30
N LYS A 125 17.10 16.65 -12.05
CA LYS A 125 16.64 16.32 -13.41
C LYS A 125 15.95 14.97 -13.43
N VAL A 126 14.72 14.93 -13.94
CA VAL A 126 13.95 13.69 -14.14
C VAL A 126 14.10 13.23 -15.60
N TYR A 127 14.48 12.01 -15.80
CA TYR A 127 14.59 11.38 -17.11
C TYR A 127 13.53 10.28 -17.25
N GLU A 128 12.38 10.63 -17.80
CA GLU A 128 11.34 9.66 -18.15
C GLU A 128 11.79 8.74 -19.30
N ASN A 129 11.14 7.60 -19.44
CA ASN A 129 11.43 6.60 -20.49
C ASN A 129 12.90 6.14 -20.53
N SER A 130 13.63 6.30 -19.45
CA SER A 130 15.08 6.04 -19.33
C SER A 130 15.35 4.89 -18.36
N GLN A 131 14.76 3.73 -18.62
CA GLN A 131 14.89 2.55 -17.78
C GLN A 131 16.36 2.13 -17.62
N ILE A 132 16.81 2.00 -16.37
CA ILE A 132 18.09 1.39 -16.03
C ILE A 132 17.95 -0.14 -16.10
N ASN A 133 18.72 -0.77 -16.97
CA ASN A 133 18.70 -2.21 -17.18
C ASN A 133 19.79 -2.97 -16.40
N GLY A 134 20.77 -2.25 -15.92
CA GLY A 134 21.88 -2.80 -15.13
C GLY A 134 22.80 -1.73 -14.60
N TRP A 135 23.68 -2.14 -13.71
CA TRP A 135 24.68 -1.28 -13.12
C TRP A 135 25.90 -2.09 -12.70
N LYS A 136 27.04 -1.42 -12.56
CA LYS A 136 28.27 -1.98 -12.00
C LYS A 136 29.05 -0.94 -11.23
N LYS A 137 29.78 -1.35 -10.22
CA LYS A 137 30.75 -0.51 -9.50
C LYS A 137 32.12 -0.68 -10.16
N ILE A 138 32.79 0.42 -10.47
CA ILE A 138 34.13 0.49 -11.02
C ILE A 138 34.92 1.46 -10.18
N ASN A 139 35.85 0.95 -9.39
CA ASN A 139 36.57 1.74 -8.39
C ASN A 139 35.59 2.50 -7.48
N ASN A 140 35.72 3.83 -7.41
CA ASN A 140 34.84 4.71 -6.61
C ASN A 140 33.67 5.28 -7.42
N LYS A 141 33.39 4.78 -8.61
CA LYS A 141 32.28 5.23 -9.47
C LYS A 141 31.30 4.09 -9.73
N ILE A 142 30.08 4.47 -10.06
CA ILE A 142 29.01 3.54 -10.43
C ILE A 142 28.58 3.88 -11.86
N GLU A 143 28.56 2.88 -12.72
CA GLU A 143 28.02 2.97 -14.06
C GLU A 143 26.64 2.34 -14.11
N CYS A 144 25.66 3.08 -14.61
CA CYS A 144 24.29 2.63 -14.85
C CYS A 144 24.04 2.58 -16.36
N PHE A 145 23.34 1.53 -16.82
CA PHE A 145 23.13 1.29 -18.25
C PHE A 145 21.64 1.37 -18.58
N THR A 146 21.31 2.19 -19.56
CA THR A 146 20.02 2.14 -20.27
C THR A 146 20.19 1.30 -21.55
N LYS A 147 19.14 1.21 -22.39
CA LYS A 147 19.27 0.55 -23.71
C LYS A 147 20.27 1.25 -24.65
N LYS A 148 20.42 2.57 -24.52
CA LYS A 148 21.19 3.39 -25.47
C LYS A 148 22.37 4.13 -24.84
N ASN A 149 22.29 4.41 -23.54
CA ASN A 149 23.21 5.32 -22.87
C ASN A 149 23.82 4.70 -21.61
N LYS A 150 24.91 5.29 -21.18
CA LYS A 150 25.57 5.02 -19.91
C LYS A 150 25.61 6.31 -19.06
N ILE A 151 25.32 6.16 -17.78
CA ILE A 151 25.43 7.23 -16.79
C ILE A 151 26.51 6.84 -15.80
N THR A 152 27.45 7.72 -15.52
CA THR A 152 28.47 7.54 -14.49
C THR A 152 28.19 8.46 -13.32
N THR A 153 28.14 7.93 -12.10
CA THR A 153 27.86 8.67 -10.88
C THR A 153 28.78 8.26 -9.74
N LYS A 154 28.89 9.12 -8.72
CA LYS A 154 29.60 8.80 -7.48
C LYS A 154 28.75 7.97 -6.53
N LYS A 155 27.42 8.22 -6.48
CA LYS A 155 26.48 7.52 -5.57
C LYS A 155 25.24 7.08 -6.34
N ILE A 156 24.59 6.01 -5.87
CA ILE A 156 23.30 5.54 -6.39
C ILE A 156 22.37 5.21 -5.24
N ILE A 157 21.09 5.61 -5.40
CA ILE A 157 20.02 5.27 -4.48
C ILE A 157 18.97 4.48 -5.26
N PHE A 158 18.74 3.23 -4.88
CA PHE A 158 17.73 2.38 -5.49
C PHE A 158 16.40 2.52 -4.77
N CYS A 159 15.45 3.23 -5.39
CA CYS A 159 14.08 3.42 -4.89
C CYS A 159 13.02 2.69 -5.75
N THR A 160 13.41 1.65 -6.47
CA THR A 160 12.59 0.96 -7.47
C THR A 160 11.59 -0.05 -6.88
N ASN A 161 11.42 -0.09 -5.56
CA ASN A 161 10.44 -0.90 -4.83
C ASN A 161 10.34 -2.35 -5.35
N GLY A 162 9.25 -2.74 -6.03
CA GLY A 162 9.05 -4.10 -6.57
C GLY A 162 10.05 -4.54 -7.64
N PHE A 163 10.82 -3.62 -8.20
CA PHE A 163 11.81 -3.88 -9.25
C PHE A 163 13.25 -3.98 -8.73
N LEU A 164 13.50 -3.89 -7.42
CA LEU A 164 14.85 -4.04 -6.84
C LEU A 164 15.50 -5.37 -7.26
N LYS A 165 14.72 -6.45 -7.28
CA LYS A 165 15.20 -7.77 -7.67
C LYS A 165 15.73 -7.82 -9.12
N SER A 166 15.09 -7.13 -10.06
CA SER A 166 15.52 -7.08 -11.47
C SER A 166 16.86 -6.36 -11.65
N LEU A 167 17.16 -5.40 -10.76
CA LEU A 167 18.44 -4.71 -10.68
C LEU A 167 19.48 -5.45 -9.82
N LYS A 168 19.20 -6.69 -9.42
CA LYS A 168 20.06 -7.53 -8.57
C LYS A 168 20.32 -6.94 -7.17
N VAL A 169 19.45 -6.02 -6.70
CA VAL A 169 19.52 -5.44 -5.36
C VAL A 169 18.64 -6.24 -4.43
N LYS A 170 19.18 -6.71 -3.31
CA LYS A 170 18.42 -7.45 -2.26
C LYS A 170 17.53 -8.58 -2.81
N LYS A 171 18.03 -9.38 -3.75
CA LYS A 171 17.28 -10.40 -4.52
C LYS A 171 16.41 -11.35 -3.69
N ASN A 172 16.90 -11.76 -2.51
CA ASN A 172 16.27 -12.78 -1.68
C ASN A 172 15.60 -12.19 -0.44
N TYR A 173 15.21 -10.91 -0.47
CA TYR A 173 14.58 -10.24 0.67
C TYR A 173 13.21 -9.69 0.35
N SER A 174 12.78 -9.78 -0.90
CA SER A 174 11.46 -9.31 -1.31
C SER A 174 10.96 -10.05 -2.55
N PHE A 175 9.65 -9.97 -2.75
CA PHE A 175 8.96 -10.51 -3.93
C PHE A 175 7.82 -9.60 -4.34
N PRO A 176 7.55 -9.47 -5.66
CA PRO A 176 6.43 -8.69 -6.16
C PRO A 176 5.14 -9.50 -6.12
N ILE A 177 4.03 -8.81 -5.83
CA ILE A 177 2.66 -9.32 -5.96
C ILE A 177 1.91 -8.35 -6.87
N THR A 178 1.24 -8.86 -7.89
CA THR A 178 0.38 -8.06 -8.75
C THR A 178 -1.00 -7.95 -8.11
N LEU A 179 -1.51 -6.73 -8.04
CA LEU A 179 -2.86 -6.39 -7.60
C LEU A 179 -3.63 -5.75 -8.75
N THR A 180 -4.95 -5.87 -8.73
CA THR A 180 -5.82 -5.14 -9.64
C THR A 180 -6.78 -4.25 -8.90
N ALA A 181 -7.14 -3.15 -9.53
CA ALA A 181 -8.12 -2.21 -9.02
C ALA A 181 -9.06 -1.74 -10.14
N SER A 182 -10.25 -1.35 -9.76
CA SER A 182 -11.22 -0.69 -10.64
C SER A 182 -11.82 0.51 -9.92
N LEU A 183 -12.12 1.54 -10.69
CA LEU A 183 -12.79 2.76 -10.25
C LEU A 183 -14.08 2.92 -11.04
N THR A 184 -15.17 3.21 -10.35
CA THR A 184 -16.45 3.52 -11.01
C THR A 184 -16.41 4.92 -11.63
N ARG A 185 -17.34 5.20 -12.56
CA ARG A 185 -17.72 6.57 -12.85
C ARG A 185 -18.26 7.25 -11.59
N LYS A 186 -18.35 8.56 -11.60
CA LYS A 186 -19.05 9.30 -10.56
C LYS A 186 -20.50 8.81 -10.45
N LEU A 187 -20.95 8.54 -9.23
CA LEU A 187 -22.35 8.21 -8.98
C LEU A 187 -23.22 9.43 -9.26
N THR A 188 -24.40 9.21 -9.87
CA THR A 188 -25.42 10.26 -10.01
C THR A 188 -25.96 10.64 -8.64
N ASP A 189 -26.65 11.78 -8.54
CA ASP A 189 -27.24 12.22 -7.26
C ASP A 189 -28.27 11.21 -6.75
N LYS A 190 -29.03 10.58 -7.64
CA LYS A 190 -29.98 9.50 -7.29
C LYS A 190 -29.24 8.29 -6.74
N GLU A 191 -28.25 7.75 -7.47
CA GLU A 191 -27.46 6.58 -7.04
C GLU A 191 -26.77 6.83 -5.67
N PHE A 192 -26.24 8.04 -5.49
CA PHE A 192 -25.59 8.41 -4.25
C PHE A 192 -26.59 8.53 -3.07
N LYS A 193 -27.79 9.07 -3.32
CA LYS A 193 -28.87 9.09 -2.35
C LYS A 193 -29.39 7.69 -2.02
N ASP A 194 -29.51 6.81 -3.00
CA ASP A 194 -29.96 5.42 -2.85
C ASP A 194 -29.03 4.60 -1.92
N ILE A 195 -27.76 4.96 -1.81
CA ILE A 195 -26.80 4.39 -0.86
C ILE A 195 -26.68 5.18 0.45
N GLY A 196 -27.57 6.15 0.71
CA GLY A 196 -27.59 6.93 1.96
C GLY A 196 -26.61 8.09 2.01
N SER A 197 -26.04 8.54 0.89
CA SER A 197 -25.10 9.68 0.78
C SER A 197 -23.95 9.64 1.79
N PRO A 198 -23.20 8.54 1.88
CA PRO A 198 -22.15 8.40 2.87
C PRO A 198 -21.02 9.42 2.63
N LYS A 199 -20.36 9.85 3.71
CA LYS A 199 -19.11 10.62 3.60
C LYS A 199 -18.01 9.74 2.96
N GLU A 200 -16.83 10.31 2.68
CA GLU A 200 -15.65 9.52 2.28
C GLU A 200 -15.26 8.49 3.34
N TRP A 201 -14.90 7.32 2.89
CA TRP A 201 -14.44 6.23 3.76
C TRP A 201 -13.52 5.25 3.03
N GLY A 202 -12.69 4.54 3.80
CA GLY A 202 -11.92 3.40 3.32
C GLY A 202 -12.11 2.18 4.20
N VAL A 203 -12.41 1.03 3.57
CA VAL A 203 -12.54 -0.26 4.24
C VAL A 203 -11.41 -1.17 3.81
N LEU A 204 -10.70 -1.71 4.79
CA LEU A 204 -9.78 -2.84 4.65
C LEU A 204 -10.45 -4.10 5.18
N PRO A 205 -10.32 -5.25 4.51
CA PRO A 205 -10.95 -6.48 4.95
C PRO A 205 -10.25 -7.06 6.18
N ILE A 206 -11.00 -7.56 7.14
CA ILE A 206 -10.47 -8.37 8.26
C ILE A 206 -9.82 -9.65 7.73
N ARG A 207 -10.32 -10.18 6.61
CA ARG A 207 -9.77 -11.37 5.93
C ARG A 207 -8.76 -10.94 4.88
N PRO A 208 -7.49 -11.39 4.95
CA PRO A 208 -6.37 -10.83 4.17
C PRO A 208 -6.57 -10.72 2.65
N MET A 209 -7.34 -11.63 2.05
CA MET A 209 -7.60 -11.64 0.60
C MET A 209 -8.93 -11.00 0.21
N GLY A 210 -9.65 -10.41 1.16
CA GLY A 210 -10.87 -9.66 0.90
C GLY A 210 -10.60 -8.37 0.11
N ALA A 211 -11.66 -7.80 -0.47
CA ALA A 211 -11.57 -6.58 -1.23
C ALA A 211 -11.35 -5.35 -0.33
N THR A 212 -10.40 -4.50 -0.70
CA THR A 212 -10.30 -3.13 -0.18
C THR A 212 -11.24 -2.25 -0.98
N ILE A 213 -12.08 -1.47 -0.31
CA ILE A 213 -13.05 -0.57 -0.97
C ILE A 213 -12.95 0.83 -0.38
N ARG A 214 -13.20 1.83 -1.22
CA ARG A 214 -13.20 3.24 -0.82
C ARG A 214 -14.32 3.99 -1.52
N MET A 215 -14.94 4.91 -0.79
CA MET A 215 -15.75 5.98 -1.33
C MET A 215 -14.87 7.23 -1.42
N THR A 216 -14.75 7.79 -2.60
CA THR A 216 -13.92 8.99 -2.86
C THR A 216 -14.72 10.27 -2.67
N LYS A 217 -14.02 11.41 -2.53
CA LYS A 217 -14.61 12.76 -2.41
C LYS A 217 -15.57 13.10 -3.57
N ASP A 218 -15.24 12.66 -4.77
CA ASP A 218 -16.05 12.87 -5.97
C ASP A 218 -17.11 11.78 -6.20
N ARG A 219 -17.47 11.02 -5.16
CA ARG A 219 -18.53 10.01 -5.16
C ARG A 219 -18.28 8.86 -6.13
N ARG A 220 -17.05 8.35 -6.18
CA ARG A 220 -16.68 7.14 -6.92
C ARG A 220 -16.39 6.01 -5.95
N ILE A 221 -16.64 4.80 -6.37
CA ILE A 221 -16.27 3.60 -5.61
C ILE A 221 -15.00 3.00 -6.23
N LEU A 222 -13.95 2.90 -5.44
CA LEU A 222 -12.74 2.17 -5.81
C LEU A 222 -12.79 0.79 -5.15
N ILE A 223 -12.58 -0.25 -5.93
CA ILE A 223 -12.38 -1.61 -5.44
C ILE A 223 -11.00 -2.13 -5.85
N ARG A 224 -10.25 -2.67 -4.89
CA ARG A 224 -8.98 -3.35 -5.10
C ARG A 224 -9.08 -4.77 -4.60
N ASN A 225 -8.75 -5.73 -5.46
CA ASN A 225 -8.78 -7.14 -5.14
C ASN A 225 -7.72 -7.91 -5.95
N THR A 226 -7.78 -9.24 -5.95
CA THR A 226 -6.99 -10.17 -6.77
C THR A 226 -5.47 -9.99 -6.62
N ALA A 227 -4.92 -10.42 -5.47
CA ALA A 227 -3.47 -10.52 -5.29
C ALA A 227 -2.94 -11.79 -5.97
N GLU A 228 -1.96 -11.64 -6.86
CA GLU A 228 -1.39 -12.73 -7.65
C GLU A 228 0.13 -12.64 -7.73
N LEU A 229 0.80 -13.80 -7.66
CA LEU A 229 2.19 -13.91 -8.08
C LEU A 229 2.21 -14.17 -9.59
N ARG A 230 2.83 -13.29 -10.36
CA ARG A 230 2.84 -13.36 -11.83
C ARG A 230 4.23 -13.16 -12.41
N ASN A 231 4.44 -13.75 -13.59
CA ASN A 231 5.55 -13.46 -14.48
C ASN A 231 5.04 -13.59 -15.94
N PRO A 232 5.04 -12.54 -16.74
CA PRO A 232 5.41 -11.16 -16.41
C PRO A 232 4.44 -10.50 -15.43
N PHE A 233 4.86 -9.43 -14.75
CA PHE A 233 4.02 -8.72 -13.77
C PHE A 233 2.88 -7.93 -14.41
N SER A 234 3.05 -7.49 -15.64
CA SER A 234 2.01 -6.80 -16.42
C SER A 234 0.88 -7.75 -16.81
N MET A 235 -0.31 -7.20 -16.98
CA MET A 235 -1.48 -7.90 -17.50
C MET A 235 -1.87 -7.35 -18.88
N ASN A 236 -2.19 -8.22 -19.80
CA ASN A 236 -2.85 -7.79 -21.03
C ASN A 236 -4.33 -7.47 -20.78
N ARG A 237 -5.00 -6.91 -21.78
CA ARG A 237 -6.39 -6.46 -21.67
C ARG A 237 -7.35 -7.60 -21.29
N ASN A 238 -7.20 -8.77 -21.89
CA ASN A 238 -8.08 -9.91 -21.63
C ASN A 238 -7.92 -10.43 -20.20
N GLU A 239 -6.70 -10.50 -19.70
CA GLU A 239 -6.41 -10.88 -18.33
C GLU A 239 -7.00 -9.89 -17.33
N LEU A 240 -6.86 -8.60 -17.60
CA LEU A 240 -7.44 -7.55 -16.76
C LEU A 240 -8.97 -7.63 -16.75
N ASN A 241 -9.60 -7.86 -17.90
CA ASN A 241 -11.07 -7.98 -18.01
C ASN A 241 -11.63 -9.12 -17.14
N LYS A 242 -10.92 -10.25 -17.02
CA LYS A 242 -11.32 -11.33 -16.09
C LYS A 242 -11.35 -10.85 -14.63
N ARG A 243 -10.42 -9.96 -14.21
CA ARG A 243 -10.39 -9.38 -12.85
C ARG A 243 -11.45 -8.31 -12.68
N VAL A 244 -11.72 -7.53 -13.71
CA VAL A 244 -12.85 -6.57 -13.73
C VAL A 244 -14.18 -7.25 -13.47
N ALA A 245 -14.40 -8.45 -14.01
CA ALA A 245 -15.61 -9.24 -13.73
C ALA A 245 -15.74 -9.59 -12.22
N ILE A 246 -14.62 -9.87 -11.55
CA ILE A 246 -14.59 -10.09 -10.09
C ILE A 246 -14.93 -8.79 -9.36
N HIS A 247 -14.36 -7.66 -9.78
CA HIS A 247 -14.64 -6.34 -9.19
C HIS A 247 -16.11 -5.95 -9.34
N LYS A 248 -16.73 -6.18 -10.51
CA LYS A 248 -18.16 -5.95 -10.73
C LYS A 248 -19.00 -6.74 -9.72
N LYS A 249 -18.73 -8.05 -9.57
CA LYS A 249 -19.40 -8.88 -8.57
C LYS A 249 -19.18 -8.36 -7.14
N GLY A 250 -17.97 -7.92 -6.83
CA GLY A 250 -17.62 -7.36 -5.53
C GLY A 250 -18.38 -6.07 -5.20
N ILE A 251 -18.54 -5.16 -6.17
CA ILE A 251 -19.34 -3.95 -6.02
C ILE A 251 -20.83 -4.32 -5.87
N LYS A 252 -21.36 -5.20 -6.73
CA LYS A 252 -22.77 -5.60 -6.70
C LYS A 252 -23.18 -6.30 -5.40
N LYS A 253 -22.30 -7.13 -4.83
CA LYS A 253 -22.53 -7.74 -3.51
C LYS A 253 -22.71 -6.70 -2.41
N ARG A 254 -22.00 -5.59 -2.50
CA ARG A 254 -22.01 -4.52 -1.48
C ARG A 254 -23.13 -3.52 -1.71
N PHE A 255 -23.37 -3.17 -2.96
CA PHE A 255 -24.33 -2.14 -3.37
C PHE A 255 -25.32 -2.72 -4.37
N LYS A 256 -26.26 -3.54 -3.87
CA LYS A 256 -27.24 -4.25 -4.70
C LYS A 256 -28.14 -3.32 -5.52
N GLN A 257 -28.41 -2.11 -5.01
CA GLN A 257 -29.24 -1.07 -5.62
C GLN A 257 -28.55 -0.34 -6.78
N LEU A 258 -27.23 -0.39 -6.85
CA LEU A 258 -26.50 0.28 -7.93
C LEU A 258 -26.51 -0.53 -9.23
N PRO A 259 -26.43 0.12 -10.42
CA PRO A 259 -26.38 -0.57 -11.70
C PRO A 259 -25.09 -1.36 -11.92
N ASP A 260 -25.07 -2.28 -12.89
CA ASP A 260 -23.93 -3.17 -13.13
C ASP A 260 -22.82 -2.54 -13.97
N ASN A 261 -23.10 -1.44 -14.68
CA ASN A 261 -22.19 -0.78 -15.63
C ASN A 261 -21.43 0.41 -15.02
N LEU A 262 -21.05 0.32 -13.77
CA LEU A 262 -20.41 1.44 -13.05
C LEU A 262 -18.92 1.60 -13.34
N ILE A 263 -18.19 0.50 -13.62
CA ILE A 263 -16.73 0.57 -13.75
C ILE A 263 -16.35 1.34 -15.01
N GLU A 264 -15.60 2.42 -14.81
CA GLU A 264 -15.08 3.29 -15.85
C GLU A 264 -13.62 3.00 -16.19
N SER A 265 -12.80 2.76 -15.17
CA SER A 265 -11.37 2.48 -15.36
C SER A 265 -10.89 1.32 -14.50
N SER A 266 -9.88 0.61 -15.03
CA SER A 266 -9.28 -0.53 -14.34
C SER A 266 -7.81 -0.65 -14.70
N TRP A 267 -7.00 -1.06 -13.72
CA TRP A 267 -5.56 -1.21 -13.89
C TRP A 267 -4.99 -2.32 -13.01
N SER A 268 -3.77 -2.71 -13.29
CA SER A 268 -2.95 -3.57 -12.44
C SER A 268 -1.73 -2.80 -11.92
N GLY A 269 -1.23 -3.20 -10.77
CA GLY A 269 -0.04 -2.61 -10.16
C GLY A 269 0.72 -3.62 -9.33
N ILE A 270 1.98 -3.32 -9.03
CA ILE A 270 2.88 -4.19 -8.29
C ILE A 270 3.06 -3.67 -6.87
N VAL A 271 2.88 -4.56 -5.90
CA VAL A 271 3.23 -4.34 -4.49
C VAL A 271 4.42 -5.23 -4.16
N CYS A 272 5.46 -4.65 -3.59
CA CYS A 272 6.60 -5.38 -3.07
C CYS A 272 6.32 -5.87 -1.65
N ARG A 273 6.57 -7.14 -1.38
CA ARG A 273 6.40 -7.77 -0.07
C ARG A 273 7.69 -8.43 0.40
N SER A 274 7.92 -8.42 1.71
CA SER A 274 8.93 -9.24 2.38
C SER A 274 8.26 -10.30 3.24
N GLY A 275 9.01 -11.31 3.67
CA GLY A 275 8.46 -12.41 4.46
C GLY A 275 7.95 -11.99 5.84
N ASN A 276 8.60 -11.02 6.46
CA ASN A 276 8.25 -10.50 7.79
C ASN A 276 7.62 -9.10 7.78
N SER A 277 7.13 -8.66 6.63
CA SER A 277 6.54 -7.32 6.41
C SER A 277 7.45 -6.15 6.82
N SER A 278 8.76 -6.32 6.80
CA SER A 278 9.74 -5.26 7.02
C SER A 278 10.18 -4.64 5.70
N GLN A 279 10.43 -3.32 5.72
CA GLN A 279 10.84 -2.56 4.55
C GLN A 279 12.36 -2.61 4.39
N ILE A 280 12.84 -2.42 3.16
CA ILE A 280 14.26 -2.22 2.84
C ILE A 280 14.59 -0.73 3.06
N PHE A 281 15.60 -0.45 3.87
CA PHE A 281 16.21 0.87 4.08
C PHE A 281 17.62 0.62 4.56
N GLU A 282 18.59 0.72 3.66
CA GLU A 282 19.95 0.27 3.93
C GLU A 282 21.01 1.02 3.11
N LYS A 283 22.14 1.25 3.72
CA LYS A 283 23.42 1.47 3.01
C LYS A 283 23.97 0.08 2.65
N ILE A 284 24.01 -0.23 1.36
CA ILE A 284 24.47 -1.54 0.83
C ILE A 284 25.98 -1.56 0.73
N ASP A 285 26.57 -0.45 0.33
CA ASP A 285 28.00 -0.21 0.19
C ASP A 285 28.25 1.31 0.39
N ASP A 286 29.47 1.77 0.44
CA ASP A 286 29.82 3.17 0.72
C ASP A 286 29.07 4.19 -0.12
N ASN A 287 28.82 3.87 -1.37
CA ASN A 287 28.15 4.75 -2.32
C ASN A 287 26.84 4.16 -2.88
N ILE A 288 26.31 3.11 -2.27
CA ILE A 288 25.14 2.38 -2.77
C ILE A 288 24.09 2.27 -1.67
N PHE A 289 22.91 2.82 -1.92
CA PHE A 289 21.82 2.88 -0.96
C PHE A 289 20.54 2.28 -1.55
N SER A 290 19.64 1.80 -0.72
CA SER A 290 18.36 1.28 -1.18
C SER A 290 17.24 1.55 -0.19
N ALA A 291 16.10 2.02 -0.72
CA ALA A 291 14.84 2.16 -0.03
C ALA A 291 13.72 1.51 -0.85
N GLY A 292 12.86 0.69 -0.22
CA GLY A 292 11.79 0.00 -0.93
C GLY A 292 11.13 -1.09 -0.12
N CYS A 293 10.41 -1.97 -0.79
CA CYS A 293 9.65 -3.06 -0.19
C CYS A 293 8.67 -2.58 0.89
N TYR A 294 7.81 -1.63 0.51
CA TYR A 294 6.91 -0.94 1.46
C TYR A 294 5.70 -1.78 1.91
N ASN A 295 5.59 -3.05 1.50
CA ASN A 295 4.55 -4.00 1.92
C ASN A 295 3.09 -3.49 1.74
N GLY A 296 2.86 -2.59 0.78
CA GLY A 296 1.55 -2.00 0.48
C GLY A 296 1.31 -0.61 1.10
N SER A 297 2.22 -0.10 1.93
CA SER A 297 2.11 1.21 2.59
C SER A 297 3.08 2.25 2.02
N GLY A 298 3.27 2.22 0.69
CA GLY A 298 4.32 2.99 0.00
C GLY A 298 4.16 4.50 0.00
N ILE A 299 2.97 5.07 0.21
CA ILE A 299 2.78 6.52 0.16
C ILE A 299 3.49 7.19 1.34
N GLY A 300 3.05 6.96 2.56
CA GLY A 300 3.67 7.57 3.74
C GLY A 300 5.10 7.10 3.96
N VAL A 301 5.30 5.78 4.04
CA VAL A 301 6.63 5.20 4.30
C VAL A 301 7.61 5.50 3.17
N GLY A 302 7.14 5.54 1.91
CA GLY A 302 8.00 5.86 0.76
C GLY A 302 8.46 7.31 0.76
N THR A 303 7.60 8.26 1.16
CA THR A 303 7.95 9.67 1.33
C THR A 303 9.00 9.84 2.41
N LEU A 304 8.76 9.27 3.60
CA LEU A 304 9.74 9.29 4.70
C LEU A 304 11.07 8.65 4.28
N PHE A 305 11.03 7.47 3.68
CA PHE A 305 12.26 6.77 3.30
C PHE A 305 13.03 7.48 2.18
N GLY A 306 12.32 8.17 1.27
CA GLY A 306 12.95 8.98 0.23
C GLY A 306 13.77 10.13 0.84
N GLU A 307 13.19 10.86 1.78
CA GLU A 307 13.86 11.93 2.52
C GLU A 307 15.05 11.39 3.33
N GLN A 308 14.82 10.36 4.13
CA GLN A 308 15.82 9.85 5.06
C GLN A 308 16.99 9.12 4.36
N ILE A 309 16.74 8.43 3.23
CA ILE A 309 17.82 7.78 2.48
C ILE A 309 18.70 8.81 1.76
N ALA A 310 18.14 9.96 1.37
CA ALA A 310 18.91 11.06 0.80
C ALA A 310 19.83 11.70 1.86
N LEU A 311 19.33 11.91 3.07
CA LEU A 311 20.15 12.37 4.21
C LEU A 311 21.29 11.39 4.49
N MET A 312 20.97 10.09 4.61
CA MET A 312 22.00 9.05 4.82
C MET A 312 23.03 9.02 3.69
N ALA A 313 22.62 9.16 2.44
CA ALA A 313 23.52 9.23 1.30
C ALA A 313 24.38 10.51 1.30
N SER A 314 23.94 11.56 1.96
CA SER A 314 24.68 12.81 2.18
C SER A 314 25.51 12.80 3.47
N ASN A 315 25.64 11.63 4.12
CA ASN A 315 26.34 11.44 5.41
C ASN A 315 25.72 12.28 6.56
N GLN A 316 24.43 12.56 6.48
CA GLN A 316 23.68 13.22 7.54
C GLN A 316 22.92 12.18 8.37
N GLN A 317 22.68 12.49 9.63
CA GLN A 317 21.90 11.69 10.57
C GLN A 317 20.61 12.43 10.95
N SER A 318 19.60 11.67 11.37
CA SER A 318 18.35 12.19 11.91
C SER A 318 17.76 11.20 12.92
N ASN A 319 16.88 11.67 13.77
CA ASN A 319 16.12 10.80 14.69
C ASN A 319 15.26 9.79 13.91
N GLU A 320 14.76 10.17 12.75
CA GLU A 320 13.96 9.31 11.88
C GLU A 320 14.79 8.15 11.32
N ILE A 321 16.04 8.38 10.92
CA ILE A 321 16.97 7.32 10.49
C ILE A 321 17.16 6.32 11.63
N GLU A 322 17.40 6.78 12.86
CA GLU A 322 17.56 5.89 14.02
C GLU A 322 16.30 5.06 14.28
N VAL A 323 15.12 5.67 14.25
CA VAL A 323 13.84 4.96 14.40
C VAL A 323 13.66 3.91 13.30
N ILE A 324 13.98 4.25 12.05
CA ILE A 324 13.89 3.33 10.93
C ILE A 324 14.86 2.15 11.11
N GLN A 325 16.07 2.39 11.61
CA GLN A 325 17.08 1.36 11.79
C GLN A 325 16.79 0.39 12.96
N GLN A 326 16.01 0.81 13.95
CA GLN A 326 15.61 -0.02 15.11
C GLN A 326 14.63 -1.14 14.78
N ARG A 327 13.96 -1.09 13.60
CA ARG A 327 13.04 -2.16 13.18
C ARG A 327 13.80 -3.42 12.78
N LYS A 328 13.11 -4.56 12.81
CA LYS A 328 13.64 -5.79 12.20
C LYS A 328 13.88 -5.57 10.70
N LYS A 329 15.02 -6.01 10.20
CA LYS A 329 15.31 -6.01 8.76
C LYS A 329 14.45 -7.06 8.03
N PRO A 330 14.25 -6.94 6.70
CA PRO A 330 13.63 -8.01 5.91
C PRO A 330 14.38 -9.34 6.12
N ASN A 331 13.63 -10.41 6.34
CA ASN A 331 14.22 -11.74 6.44
C ASN A 331 14.61 -12.29 5.05
N TRP A 332 15.57 -13.20 5.04
CA TRP A 332 15.94 -13.94 3.85
C TRP A 332 14.77 -14.83 3.37
N LEU A 333 14.62 -14.95 2.07
CA LEU A 333 13.62 -15.75 1.40
C LEU A 333 14.29 -16.86 0.58
N PRO A 334 13.73 -18.06 0.54
CA PRO A 334 14.29 -19.16 -0.22
C PRO A 334 14.38 -18.84 -1.71
N PRO A 335 15.31 -19.45 -2.46
CA PRO A 335 15.39 -19.29 -3.89
C PRO A 335 14.20 -19.92 -4.62
N GLN A 336 14.07 -19.62 -5.92
CA GLN A 336 13.12 -20.32 -6.79
C GLN A 336 13.54 -21.78 -6.98
N PRO A 337 12.58 -22.73 -7.09
CA PRO A 337 11.12 -22.53 -7.16
C PRO A 337 10.41 -22.50 -5.80
N PHE A 338 11.10 -22.76 -4.69
CA PHE A 338 10.51 -22.91 -3.35
C PHE A 338 9.74 -21.66 -2.89
N LEU A 339 10.28 -20.47 -3.17
CA LEU A 339 9.60 -19.22 -2.86
C LEU A 339 8.24 -19.13 -3.55
N ASN A 340 8.17 -19.43 -4.83
CA ASN A 340 6.92 -19.37 -5.60
C ASN A 340 5.90 -20.37 -5.04
N LEU A 341 6.31 -21.59 -4.77
CA LEU A 341 5.42 -22.61 -4.21
C LEU A 341 4.82 -22.13 -2.88
N GLY A 342 5.65 -21.63 -1.97
CA GLY A 342 5.18 -21.10 -0.68
C GLY A 342 4.22 -19.92 -0.83
N ILE A 343 4.49 -19.00 -1.77
CA ILE A 343 3.60 -17.85 -2.02
C ILE A 343 2.27 -18.32 -2.64
N TYR A 344 2.29 -19.22 -3.64
CA TYR A 344 1.07 -19.76 -4.26
C TYR A 344 0.19 -20.48 -3.23
N THR A 345 0.77 -21.34 -2.41
CA THR A 345 0.05 -22.06 -1.36
C THR A 345 -0.58 -21.07 -0.35
N ARG A 346 0.17 -20.07 0.09
CA ARG A 346 -0.33 -19.06 1.01
C ARG A 346 -1.47 -18.24 0.39
N LEU A 347 -1.31 -17.76 -0.84
CA LEU A 347 -2.35 -17.00 -1.53
C LEU A 347 -3.62 -17.82 -1.76
N ALA A 348 -3.48 -19.10 -2.13
CA ALA A 348 -4.62 -20.00 -2.30
C ALA A 348 -5.38 -20.21 -0.98
N TYR A 349 -4.68 -20.48 0.11
CA TYR A 349 -5.26 -20.62 1.43
C TYR A 349 -6.02 -19.38 1.91
N GLU A 350 -5.41 -18.19 1.79
CA GLU A 350 -6.06 -16.94 2.18
C GLU A 350 -7.26 -16.60 1.29
N ARG A 351 -7.20 -16.98 -0.01
CA ARG A 351 -8.32 -16.79 -0.93
C ARG A 351 -9.52 -17.66 -0.55
N ILE A 352 -9.29 -18.92 -0.17
CA ILE A 352 -10.34 -19.81 0.35
C ILE A 352 -11.00 -19.21 1.58
N LYS A 353 -10.21 -18.69 2.51
CA LYS A 353 -10.73 -18.04 3.72
C LYS A 353 -11.53 -16.76 3.45
N ALA A 354 -11.20 -16.04 2.39
CA ALA A 354 -11.81 -14.76 2.06
C ALA A 354 -13.05 -14.85 1.16
N GLN A 355 -13.49 -16.03 0.77
CA GLN A 355 -14.51 -16.32 -0.29
C GLN A 355 -15.66 -15.31 -0.42
N THR A 356 -16.25 -14.86 0.69
CA THR A 356 -17.40 -13.94 0.68
C THR A 356 -16.98 -12.48 0.54
N GLU A 357 -15.74 -12.17 0.85
CA GLU A 357 -15.19 -10.82 0.88
C GLU A 357 -14.56 -10.39 -0.47
N ILE A 358 -14.45 -11.34 -1.40
CA ILE A 358 -13.89 -11.11 -2.75
C ILE A 358 -14.88 -10.39 -3.64
#